data_6feaf8fe7929c06bb3518673a37db19f
#
_entry.id   6feaf8fe7929c06bb3518673a37db19f
#
_cell.length_a   1.000
_cell.length_b   1.000
_cell.length_c   1.000
_cell.angle_alpha   90.00
_cell.angle_beta   90.00
_cell.angle_gamma   90.00
#
_symmetry.space_group_name_H-M   'P 1'
#
loop_
_entity.id
_entity.type
_entity.pdbx_description
1 polymer ?
#
loop_
_entity_poly.entity_id
_entity_poly.type
_entity_poly.pdbx_seq_one_letter_code
_entity_poly.pdbx_strand_id
1 'polypeptide(L)'
;SGSSPLCKPTGARFVQEVNAVTLAVERLHPDVSSVIELGGQDAKIIMFRERLDADGADTGDKNALTSMNDKCASGTGATIDKCMIKVGMAPEEVARITFDDTKLHHVAAKCGVFAETDIVNLVKSGIPGVEVMNSLADAIVHQNLSVLTRGNTLRHNVLLLGGPNCYLP
;
A
#
# COMPACT_ATOMS: atom_id res chain seq x y z
N SER A 1 -3.64 -0.49 16.28
CA SER A 1 -3.84 0.96 16.24
C SER A 1 -3.74 1.57 17.63
N GLY A 2 -3.11 2.74 17.75
CA GLY A 2 -2.90 3.46 19.03
C GLY A 2 -4.13 4.19 19.57
N SER A 3 -5.30 4.08 18.94
CA SER A 3 -6.49 4.85 19.30
C SER A 3 -7.32 4.26 20.45
N SER A 4 -7.12 2.97 20.79
CA SER A 4 -7.89 2.30 21.86
C SER A 4 -7.85 3.04 23.22
N PRO A 5 -6.72 3.61 23.70
CA PRO A 5 -6.68 4.37 24.95
C PRO A 5 -7.53 5.65 24.94
N LEU A 6 -7.81 6.21 23.76
CA LEU A 6 -8.61 7.44 23.62
C LEU A 6 -10.11 7.20 23.74
N CYS A 7 -10.56 5.96 23.64
CA CYS A 7 -11.99 5.63 23.66
C CYS A 7 -12.67 6.00 25.00
N LYS A 8 -11.99 5.73 26.13
CA LYS A 8 -12.53 6.08 27.46
C LYS A 8 -12.75 7.58 27.66
N PRO A 9 -11.74 8.46 27.44
CA PRO A 9 -11.91 9.89 27.67
C PRO A 9 -12.85 10.57 26.67
N THR A 10 -13.04 9.99 25.49
CA THR A 10 -13.92 10.57 24.45
C THR A 10 -15.33 9.97 24.42
N GLY A 11 -15.58 8.92 25.20
CA GLY A 11 -16.84 8.17 25.14
C GLY A 11 -17.05 7.40 23.83
N ALA A 12 -16.00 7.28 23.00
CA ALA A 12 -16.06 6.63 21.71
C ALA A 12 -15.96 5.09 21.85
N ARG A 13 -16.50 4.38 20.87
CA ARG A 13 -16.30 2.93 20.74
C ARG A 13 -15.09 2.66 19.86
N PHE A 14 -14.22 1.72 20.30
CA PHE A 14 -13.11 1.26 19.48
C PHE A 14 -13.65 0.38 18.34
N VAL A 15 -13.25 0.70 17.13
CA VAL A 15 -13.45 -0.12 15.94
C VAL A 15 -12.07 -0.43 15.36
N GLN A 16 -11.83 -1.68 15.04
CA GLN A 16 -10.59 -2.10 14.42
C GLN A 16 -10.48 -1.45 13.04
N GLU A 17 -9.30 -0.93 12.69
CA GLU A 17 -9.07 -0.15 11.47
C GLU A 17 -9.53 -0.85 10.19
N VAL A 18 -9.17 -2.13 10.03
CA VAL A 18 -9.59 -2.92 8.88
C VAL A 18 -11.11 -2.96 8.74
N ASN A 19 -11.83 -3.18 9.84
CA ASN A 19 -13.29 -3.22 9.83
C ASN A 19 -13.89 -1.85 9.50
N ALA A 20 -13.29 -0.78 10.02
CA ALA A 20 -13.74 0.59 9.72
C ALA A 20 -13.56 0.93 8.23
N VAL A 21 -12.41 0.59 7.66
CA VAL A 21 -12.14 0.80 6.23
C VAL A 21 -13.07 -0.05 5.37
N THR A 22 -13.26 -1.32 5.69
CA THR A 22 -14.18 -2.22 4.97
C THR A 22 -15.59 -1.63 4.93
N LEU A 23 -16.17 -1.28 6.08
CA LEU A 23 -17.51 -0.70 6.16
C LEU A 23 -17.62 0.64 5.42
N ALA A 24 -16.59 1.49 5.51
CA ALA A 24 -16.57 2.77 4.81
C ALA A 24 -16.59 2.58 3.29
N VAL A 25 -15.76 1.67 2.78
CA VAL A 25 -15.67 1.39 1.35
C VAL A 25 -16.96 0.77 0.84
N GLU A 26 -17.52 -0.21 1.52
CA GLU A 26 -18.81 -0.83 1.13
C GLU A 26 -19.93 0.21 1.01
N ARG A 27 -19.95 1.20 1.90
CA ARG A 27 -20.98 2.23 1.91
C ARG A 27 -20.75 3.36 0.92
N LEU A 28 -19.50 3.80 0.75
CA LEU A 28 -19.17 4.99 -0.04
C LEU A 28 -18.80 4.64 -1.49
N HIS A 29 -18.29 3.43 -1.72
CA HIS A 29 -17.80 2.94 -3.00
C HIS A 29 -18.29 1.51 -3.27
N PRO A 30 -19.61 1.29 -3.42
CA PRO A 30 -20.19 -0.06 -3.52
C PRO A 30 -19.75 -0.83 -4.78
N ASP A 31 -19.27 -0.13 -5.80
CA ASP A 31 -18.76 -0.69 -7.04
C ASP A 31 -17.29 -1.16 -6.96
N VAL A 32 -16.58 -0.80 -5.88
CA VAL A 32 -15.20 -1.22 -5.67
C VAL A 32 -15.14 -2.71 -5.30
N SER A 33 -14.26 -3.41 -5.98
CA SER A 33 -14.03 -4.85 -5.76
C SER A 33 -12.75 -5.17 -4.99
N SER A 34 -11.84 -4.23 -4.92
CA SER A 34 -10.59 -4.38 -4.15
C SER A 34 -10.10 -3.05 -3.62
N VAL A 35 -9.47 -3.07 -2.45
CA VAL A 35 -8.80 -1.91 -1.85
C VAL A 35 -7.34 -2.26 -1.65
N ILE A 36 -6.45 -1.35 -2.04
CA ILE A 36 -5.03 -1.40 -1.67
C ILE A 36 -4.76 -0.18 -0.82
N GLU A 37 -4.42 -0.41 0.44
CA GLU A 37 -4.03 0.66 1.35
C GLU A 37 -2.53 0.58 1.61
N LEU A 38 -1.82 1.65 1.28
CA LEU A 38 -0.41 1.80 1.59
C LEU A 38 -0.27 2.83 2.71
N GLY A 39 -0.03 2.32 3.91
CA GLY A 39 0.17 3.14 5.11
C GLY A 39 1.62 3.57 5.29
N GLY A 40 1.86 4.29 6.40
CA GLY A 40 3.22 4.68 6.79
C GLY A 40 4.09 3.52 7.22
N GLN A 41 3.53 2.50 7.87
CA GLN A 41 4.26 1.34 8.41
C GLN A 41 3.63 -0.02 8.09
N ASP A 42 2.46 -0.04 7.51
CA ASP A 42 1.74 -1.24 7.10
C ASP A 42 1.18 -1.10 5.69
N ALA A 43 0.88 -2.22 5.07
CA ALA A 43 0.19 -2.29 3.79
C ALA A 43 -0.91 -3.34 3.88
N LYS A 44 -2.06 -3.07 3.27
CA LYS A 44 -3.24 -3.94 3.32
C LYS A 44 -3.87 -4.07 1.95
N ILE A 45 -4.42 -5.25 1.70
CA ILE A 45 -5.36 -5.48 0.59
C ILE A 45 -6.66 -6.02 1.18
N ILE A 46 -7.78 -5.44 0.75
CA ILE A 46 -9.12 -5.92 1.05
C ILE A 46 -9.77 -6.28 -0.28
N MET A 47 -10.19 -7.51 -0.43
CA MET A 47 -10.87 -8.00 -1.63
C MET A 47 -12.31 -8.34 -1.28
N PHE A 48 -13.26 -7.70 -1.96
CA PHE A 48 -14.68 -7.96 -1.80
C PHE A 48 -15.11 -9.08 -2.74
N ARG A 49 -15.82 -10.05 -2.18
CA ARG A 49 -16.43 -11.16 -2.93
C ARG A 49 -17.91 -11.16 -2.66
N GLU A 50 -18.71 -11.39 -3.67
CA GLU A 50 -20.13 -11.62 -3.54
C GLU A 50 -20.33 -12.84 -2.63
N ARG A 51 -21.26 -12.71 -1.70
CA ARG A 51 -21.68 -13.80 -0.83
C ARG A 51 -22.81 -14.54 -1.51
N LEU A 52 -22.58 -15.81 -1.82
CA LEU A 52 -23.60 -16.68 -2.35
C LEU A 52 -24.31 -17.40 -1.19
N ASP A 53 -25.61 -17.63 -1.32
CA ASP A 53 -26.38 -18.49 -0.42
C ASP A 53 -26.08 -19.98 -0.66
N ALA A 54 -26.78 -20.86 0.06
CA ALA A 54 -26.62 -22.31 -0.06
C ALA A 54 -27.01 -22.86 -1.45
N ASP A 55 -27.84 -22.12 -2.17
CA ASP A 55 -28.31 -22.47 -3.51
C ASP A 55 -27.47 -21.80 -4.61
N GLY A 56 -26.44 -21.04 -4.24
CA GLY A 56 -25.53 -20.35 -5.16
C GLY A 56 -26.06 -19.02 -5.71
N ALA A 57 -27.16 -18.49 -5.15
CA ALA A 57 -27.67 -17.17 -5.52
C ALA A 57 -26.93 -16.05 -4.77
N ASP A 58 -26.78 -14.91 -5.44
CA ASP A 58 -26.17 -13.73 -4.84
C ASP A 58 -27.08 -13.16 -3.75
N THR A 59 -26.57 -13.07 -2.53
CA THR A 59 -27.30 -12.51 -1.37
C THR A 59 -27.33 -10.99 -1.36
N GLY A 60 -26.58 -10.32 -2.24
CA GLY A 60 -26.37 -8.87 -2.22
C GLY A 60 -25.37 -8.43 -1.13
N ASP A 61 -24.90 -9.36 -0.28
CA ASP A 61 -23.87 -9.10 0.72
C ASP A 61 -22.47 -9.39 0.14
N LYS A 62 -21.47 -8.68 0.64
CA LYS A 62 -20.08 -8.93 0.27
C LYS A 62 -19.30 -9.53 1.43
N ASN A 63 -18.47 -10.52 1.14
CA ASN A 63 -17.44 -11.00 2.05
C ASN A 63 -16.13 -10.28 1.78
N ALA A 64 -15.52 -9.70 2.81
CA ALA A 64 -14.21 -9.06 2.71
C ALA A 64 -13.10 -10.04 3.10
N LEU A 65 -12.22 -10.34 2.15
CA LEU A 65 -10.97 -11.07 2.41
C LEU A 65 -9.84 -10.05 2.59
N THR A 66 -9.27 -10.00 3.78
CA THR A 66 -8.21 -9.05 4.12
C THR A 66 -6.87 -9.74 4.24
N SER A 67 -5.86 -9.14 3.64
CA SER A 67 -4.45 -9.48 3.82
C SER A 67 -3.68 -8.24 4.25
N MET A 68 -2.83 -8.37 5.26
CA MET A 68 -2.05 -7.25 5.80
C MET A 68 -0.60 -7.68 6.02
N ASN A 69 0.32 -6.77 5.75
CA ASN A 69 1.72 -6.85 6.14
C ASN A 69 1.96 -5.84 7.26
N ASP A 70 1.85 -6.30 8.49
CA ASP A 70 2.08 -5.52 9.72
C ASP A 70 3.43 -5.83 10.39
N LYS A 71 4.18 -6.78 9.84
CA LYS A 71 5.43 -7.28 10.45
C LYS A 71 6.67 -6.56 9.94
N CYS A 72 6.60 -5.90 8.81
CA CYS A 72 7.74 -5.26 8.18
C CYS A 72 7.32 -3.98 7.46
N ALA A 73 7.98 -2.87 7.78
CA ALA A 73 7.77 -1.59 7.11
C ALA A 73 8.32 -1.56 5.66
N SER A 74 8.94 -2.67 5.19
CA SER A 74 9.35 -2.81 3.80
C SER A 74 8.13 -2.69 2.88
N GLY A 75 8.23 -1.87 1.86
CA GLY A 75 7.12 -1.62 0.95
C GLY A 75 6.05 -0.67 1.49
N THR A 76 6.37 0.18 2.47
CA THR A 76 5.47 1.17 3.05
C THR A 76 6.02 2.59 2.94
N GLY A 77 5.23 3.58 3.35
CA GLY A 77 5.63 4.99 3.37
C GLY A 77 6.95 5.23 4.12
N ALA A 78 7.17 4.55 5.24
CA ALA A 78 8.42 4.69 6.00
C ALA A 78 9.67 4.28 5.20
N THR A 79 9.56 3.30 4.31
CA THR A 79 10.68 2.94 3.40
C THR A 79 10.86 4.00 2.33
N ILE A 80 9.77 4.52 1.77
CA ILE A 80 9.81 5.60 0.78
C ILE A 80 10.49 6.83 1.37
N ASP A 81 10.07 7.28 2.56
CA ASP A 81 10.63 8.45 3.24
C ASP A 81 12.14 8.31 3.49
N LYS A 82 12.58 7.15 3.98
CA LYS A 82 14.02 6.88 4.18
C LYS A 82 14.80 6.94 2.87
N CYS A 83 14.25 6.37 1.81
CA CYS A 83 14.91 6.36 0.51
C CYS A 83 14.93 7.75 -0.12
N MET A 84 13.87 8.56 -0.01
CA MET A 84 13.87 9.97 -0.44
C MET A 84 15.00 10.75 0.19
N ILE A 85 15.23 10.60 1.49
CA ILE A 85 16.33 11.25 2.21
C ILE A 85 17.70 10.82 1.62
N LYS A 86 17.88 9.53 1.28
CA LYS A 86 19.13 9.02 0.71
C LYS A 86 19.37 9.51 -0.72
N VAL A 87 18.29 9.67 -1.48
CA VAL A 87 18.35 10.24 -2.84
C VAL A 87 18.58 11.75 -2.80
N GLY A 88 18.20 12.41 -1.70
CA GLY A 88 18.29 13.86 -1.53
C GLY A 88 17.18 14.61 -2.27
N MET A 89 16.02 13.99 -2.46
CA MET A 89 14.85 14.60 -3.09
C MET A 89 13.82 15.02 -2.04
N ALA A 90 13.21 16.17 -2.25
CA ALA A 90 12.09 16.63 -1.42
C ALA A 90 10.78 15.92 -1.79
N PRO A 91 9.83 15.76 -0.86
CA PRO A 91 8.53 15.13 -1.14
C PRO A 91 7.79 15.75 -2.33
N GLU A 92 7.89 17.08 -2.48
CA GLU A 92 7.25 17.83 -3.56
C GLU A 92 7.88 17.55 -4.94
N GLU A 93 9.15 17.17 -4.96
CA GLU A 93 9.86 16.77 -6.18
C GLU A 93 9.44 15.36 -6.56
N VAL A 94 9.39 14.45 -5.59
CA VAL A 94 8.97 13.06 -5.80
C VAL A 94 7.51 12.98 -6.28
N ALA A 95 6.62 13.80 -5.71
CA ALA A 95 5.22 13.88 -6.13
C ALA A 95 4.99 14.35 -7.57
N ARG A 96 6.02 14.92 -8.22
CA ARG A 96 5.97 15.37 -9.62
C ARG A 96 6.62 14.41 -10.59
N ILE A 97 7.19 13.31 -10.09
CA ILE A 97 7.80 12.30 -10.95
C ILE A 97 6.71 11.63 -11.78
N THR A 98 6.91 11.55 -13.07
CA THR A 98 6.13 10.69 -13.95
C THR A 98 6.83 9.32 -14.00
N PHE A 99 6.09 8.26 -13.78
CA PHE A 99 6.63 6.90 -13.83
C PHE A 99 7.13 6.57 -15.24
N ASP A 100 8.37 6.07 -15.30
CA ASP A 100 9.04 5.65 -16.54
C ASP A 100 9.63 4.26 -16.31
N ASP A 101 9.05 3.25 -16.93
CA ASP A 101 9.46 1.85 -16.83
C ASP A 101 10.67 1.50 -17.72
N THR A 102 11.09 2.42 -18.60
CA THR A 102 12.19 2.17 -19.54
C THR A 102 13.59 2.23 -18.90
N LYS A 103 13.67 2.80 -17.68
CA LYS A 103 14.90 3.05 -16.95
C LYS A 103 14.83 2.55 -15.51
N LEU A 104 14.35 1.34 -15.33
CA LEU A 104 14.28 0.73 -14.02
C LEU A 104 15.57 0.00 -13.67
N HIS A 105 15.98 0.17 -12.42
CA HIS A 105 17.12 -0.51 -11.82
C HIS A 105 16.63 -1.53 -10.79
N HIS A 106 17.36 -2.61 -10.60
CA HIS A 106 16.98 -3.62 -9.61
C HIS A 106 17.10 -3.07 -8.18
N VAL A 107 16.01 -3.14 -7.43
CA VAL A 107 15.92 -2.79 -6.00
C VAL A 107 15.31 -3.95 -5.23
N ALA A 108 15.96 -4.41 -4.18
CA ALA A 108 15.49 -5.50 -3.33
C ALA A 108 14.39 -5.00 -2.37
N ALA A 109 13.13 -5.15 -2.75
CA ALA A 109 11.99 -4.65 -1.96
C ALA A 109 11.56 -5.58 -0.81
N LYS A 110 12.06 -6.82 -0.73
CA LYS A 110 11.67 -7.77 0.32
C LYS A 110 12.10 -7.35 1.73
N CYS A 111 13.09 -6.49 1.85
CA CYS A 111 13.59 -5.97 3.11
C CYS A 111 13.97 -4.50 2.94
N GLY A 112 13.40 -3.62 3.78
CA GLY A 112 13.67 -2.19 3.73
C GLY A 112 15.15 -1.83 3.87
N VAL A 113 15.93 -2.62 4.62
CA VAL A 113 17.38 -2.42 4.77
C VAL A 113 18.13 -2.70 3.46
N PHE A 114 17.76 -3.76 2.76
CA PHE A 114 18.35 -4.07 1.45
C PHE A 114 17.92 -3.05 0.39
N ALA A 115 16.63 -2.66 0.39
CA ALA A 115 16.17 -1.59 -0.49
C ALA A 115 16.97 -0.31 -0.28
N GLU A 116 17.15 0.13 0.97
CA GLU A 116 17.94 1.32 1.32
C GLU A 116 19.41 1.18 0.86
N THR A 117 20.00 0.00 0.98
CA THR A 117 21.35 -0.29 0.53
C THR A 117 21.48 -0.16 -0.99
N ASP A 118 20.54 -0.75 -1.73
CA ASP A 118 20.51 -0.69 -3.19
C ASP A 118 20.33 0.75 -3.67
N ILE A 119 19.41 1.51 -3.07
CA ILE A 119 19.22 2.94 -3.34
C ILE A 119 20.52 3.73 -3.17
N VAL A 120 21.21 3.53 -2.04
CA VAL A 120 22.50 4.20 -1.78
C VAL A 120 23.54 3.83 -2.84
N ASN A 121 23.59 2.59 -3.28
CA ASN A 121 24.53 2.14 -4.31
C ASN A 121 24.20 2.77 -5.68
N LEU A 122 22.91 2.86 -6.06
CA LEU A 122 22.48 3.52 -7.30
C LEU A 122 22.86 5.00 -7.29
N VAL A 123 22.60 5.70 -6.18
CA VAL A 123 22.99 7.12 -6.02
C VAL A 123 24.51 7.30 -6.14
N LYS A 124 25.32 6.45 -5.49
CA LYS A 124 26.78 6.48 -5.58
C LYS A 124 27.30 6.19 -6.99
N SER A 125 26.54 5.40 -7.76
CA SER A 125 26.86 5.11 -9.17
C SER A 125 26.48 6.25 -10.12
N GLY A 126 25.91 7.34 -9.60
CA GLY A 126 25.54 8.52 -10.40
C GLY A 126 24.21 8.37 -11.14
N ILE A 127 23.37 7.41 -10.76
CA ILE A 127 22.04 7.26 -11.35
C ILE A 127 21.16 8.45 -10.93
N PRO A 128 20.43 9.07 -11.87
CA PRO A 128 19.54 10.19 -11.57
C PRO A 128 18.48 9.85 -10.51
N GLY A 129 18.23 10.76 -9.57
CA GLY A 129 17.29 10.54 -8.47
C GLY A 129 15.89 10.12 -8.92
N VAL A 130 15.40 10.65 -10.05
CA VAL A 130 14.13 10.28 -10.65
C VAL A 130 14.10 8.80 -11.03
N GLU A 131 15.15 8.28 -11.67
CA GLU A 131 15.23 6.86 -12.06
C GLU A 131 15.33 5.96 -10.81
N VAL A 132 16.03 6.41 -9.77
CA VAL A 132 16.14 5.70 -8.50
C VAL A 132 14.78 5.61 -7.81
N MET A 133 14.00 6.71 -7.76
CA MET A 133 12.69 6.73 -7.14
C MET A 133 11.65 5.92 -7.95
N ASN A 134 11.69 5.95 -9.27
CA ASN A 134 10.88 5.07 -10.12
C ASN A 134 11.15 3.59 -9.85
N SER A 135 12.43 3.23 -9.73
CA SER A 135 12.85 1.86 -9.44
C SER A 135 12.38 1.38 -8.06
N LEU A 136 12.41 2.28 -7.08
CA LEU A 136 11.88 2.02 -5.74
C LEU A 136 10.36 1.82 -5.77
N ALA A 137 9.63 2.69 -6.46
CA ALA A 137 8.17 2.60 -6.58
C ALA A 137 7.74 1.29 -7.22
N ASP A 138 8.35 0.91 -8.34
CA ASP A 138 8.13 -0.37 -9.02
C ASP A 138 8.36 -1.56 -8.08
N ALA A 139 9.51 -1.58 -7.41
CA ALA A 139 9.87 -2.64 -6.47
C ALA A 139 8.88 -2.75 -5.29
N ILE A 140 8.38 -1.62 -4.75
CA ILE A 140 7.37 -1.58 -3.69
C ILE A 140 6.04 -2.12 -4.18
N VAL A 141 5.58 -1.73 -5.36
CA VAL A 141 4.33 -2.24 -5.95
C VAL A 141 4.40 -3.75 -6.13
N HIS A 142 5.43 -4.24 -6.77
CA HIS A 142 5.62 -5.68 -6.99
C HIS A 142 5.70 -6.47 -5.68
N GLN A 143 6.41 -5.95 -4.68
CA GLN A 143 6.52 -6.57 -3.36
C GLN A 143 5.15 -6.67 -2.68
N ASN A 144 4.40 -5.57 -2.63
CA ASN A 144 3.09 -5.55 -1.99
C ASN A 144 2.10 -6.46 -2.71
N LEU A 145 2.04 -6.43 -4.03
CA LEU A 145 1.17 -7.31 -4.80
C LEU A 145 1.53 -8.78 -4.56
N SER A 146 2.80 -9.15 -4.59
CA SER A 146 3.22 -10.55 -4.42
C SER A 146 2.90 -11.10 -3.02
N VAL A 147 3.08 -10.28 -1.97
CA VAL A 147 2.89 -10.70 -0.58
C VAL A 147 1.42 -10.66 -0.15
N LEU A 148 0.70 -9.61 -0.54
CA LEU A 148 -0.63 -9.34 -0.02
C LEU A 148 -1.74 -10.04 -0.80
N THR A 149 -1.57 -10.30 -2.09
CA THR A 149 -2.59 -11.03 -2.87
C THR A 149 -2.70 -12.49 -2.45
N ARG A 150 -1.60 -13.09 -1.95
CA ARG A 150 -1.54 -14.50 -1.53
C ARG A 150 -2.12 -15.45 -2.58
N GLY A 151 -1.82 -15.20 -3.86
CA GLY A 151 -2.34 -15.98 -4.99
C GLY A 151 -3.76 -15.66 -5.41
N ASN A 152 -4.42 -14.69 -4.78
CA ASN A 152 -5.71 -14.19 -5.25
C ASN A 152 -5.51 -13.17 -6.37
N THR A 153 -6.41 -13.15 -7.32
CA THR A 153 -6.42 -12.15 -8.39
C THR A 153 -7.20 -10.91 -7.91
N LEU A 154 -6.58 -9.74 -8.08
CA LEU A 154 -7.29 -8.48 -7.90
C LEU A 154 -8.34 -8.34 -9.03
N ARG A 155 -9.55 -7.95 -8.63
CA ARG A 155 -10.62 -7.67 -9.59
C ARG A 155 -10.50 -6.23 -10.09
N HIS A 156 -11.24 -5.93 -11.16
CA HIS A 156 -11.37 -4.55 -11.66
C HIS A 156 -11.97 -3.62 -10.60
N ASN A 157 -11.83 -2.33 -10.75
CA ASN A 157 -12.27 -1.30 -9.79
C ASN A 157 -11.53 -1.40 -8.44
N VAL A 158 -10.24 -1.09 -8.47
CA VAL A 158 -9.38 -1.02 -7.29
C VAL A 158 -9.38 0.40 -6.73
N LEU A 159 -9.69 0.52 -5.44
CA LEU A 159 -9.54 1.77 -4.69
C LEU A 159 -8.17 1.81 -4.01
N LEU A 160 -7.41 2.86 -4.26
CA LEU A 160 -6.13 3.11 -3.63
C LEU A 160 -6.32 4.03 -2.43
N LEU A 161 -5.86 3.62 -1.26
CA LEU A 161 -5.92 4.37 0.00
C LEU A 161 -4.54 4.51 0.63
N GLY A 162 -4.43 5.42 1.58
CA GLY A 162 -3.20 5.69 2.34
C GLY A 162 -2.38 6.83 1.74
N GLY A 163 -1.55 7.43 2.59
CA GLY A 163 -0.74 8.61 2.24
C GLY A 163 0.09 8.43 0.97
N PRO A 164 0.94 7.40 0.86
CA PRO A 164 1.75 7.18 -0.35
C PRO A 164 0.95 7.16 -1.65
N ASN A 165 -0.21 6.52 -1.67
CA ASN A 165 -1.07 6.48 -2.86
C ASN A 165 -1.72 7.84 -3.21
N CYS A 166 -1.68 8.82 -2.28
CA CYS A 166 -2.23 10.15 -2.51
C CYS A 166 -1.20 11.14 -3.07
N TYR A 167 0.09 10.98 -2.72
CA TYR A 167 1.14 11.91 -3.12
C TYR A 167 2.22 11.32 -4.04
N LEU A 168 2.16 10.02 -4.30
CA LEU A 168 2.98 9.35 -5.32
C LEU A 168 2.04 8.83 -6.41
N PRO A 169 1.83 9.59 -7.49
CA PRO A 169 0.91 9.20 -8.56
C PRO A 169 1.43 8.00 -9.36
#